data_2eac1c2f0c36d167259437800ca445bd
#
_entry.id   2eac1c2f0c36d167259437800ca445bd
#
_cell.length_a   1.000
_cell.length_b   1.000
_cell.length_c   1.000
_cell.angle_alpha   90.00
_cell.angle_beta   90.00
_cell.angle_gamma   90.00
#
_symmetry.space_group_name_H-M   'P 1'
#
loop_
_entity.id
_entity.type
_entity.pdbx_description
1 polymer ?
#
loop_
_entity_poly.entity_id
_entity_poly.type
_entity_poly.pdbx_seq_one_letter_code
_entity_poly.pdbx_strand_id
1 'polypeptide(L)'
;MSKTKKLILAFSVIPQYLFIKWLSNYPEFIETYYSNGIYQFTSRILRYVFGWIPFSVGDLFYTIAGIYIIRWLIINRKRITKDTRNLVLDILTTCSFIYFAFHLFWGMNYYRIPLHETLNLNNTYSTIELQAVAEKLIVKANAIHLTI
;
A
#
# COMPACT_ATOMS: atom_id res chain seq x y z
N MET A 1 22.89 -15.18 -3.18
CA MET A 1 22.70 -14.81 -1.76
C MET A 1 22.88 -16.05 -0.90
N SER A 2 23.62 -15.97 0.24
CA SER A 2 23.82 -17.14 1.12
C SER A 2 22.48 -17.59 1.73
N LYS A 3 22.35 -18.90 2.05
CA LYS A 3 21.13 -19.46 2.67
C LYS A 3 20.75 -18.73 3.98
N THR A 4 21.76 -18.37 4.78
CA THR A 4 21.55 -17.63 6.04
C THR A 4 20.94 -16.25 5.80
N LYS A 5 21.43 -15.49 4.82
CA LYS A 5 20.87 -14.17 4.48
C LYS A 5 19.41 -14.28 4.00
N LYS A 6 19.08 -15.32 3.21
CA LYS A 6 17.70 -15.56 2.78
C LYS A 6 16.77 -15.87 3.96
N LEU A 7 17.21 -16.70 4.90
CA LEU A 7 16.46 -17.02 6.11
C LEU A 7 16.19 -15.76 6.94
N ILE A 8 17.21 -14.95 7.19
CA ILE A 8 17.06 -13.70 7.96
C ILE A 8 16.04 -12.79 7.26
N LEU A 9 16.15 -12.59 5.96
CA LEU A 9 15.23 -11.74 5.21
C LEU A 9 13.81 -12.32 5.13
N ALA A 10 13.66 -13.64 4.97
CA ALA A 10 12.34 -14.27 4.94
C ALA A 10 11.61 -14.13 6.29
N PHE A 11 12.31 -14.31 7.39
CA PHE A 11 11.73 -14.20 8.73
C PHE A 11 11.66 -12.76 9.26
N SER A 12 12.30 -11.79 8.60
CA SER A 12 12.24 -10.39 9.02
C SER A 12 10.83 -9.78 8.92
N VAL A 13 9.91 -10.41 8.18
CA VAL A 13 8.50 -9.99 8.15
C VAL A 13 7.84 -10.04 9.53
N ILE A 14 8.26 -10.96 10.40
CA ILE A 14 7.71 -11.08 11.75
C ILE A 14 8.07 -9.85 12.61
N PRO A 15 9.35 -9.50 12.82
CA PRO A 15 9.69 -8.30 13.56
C PRO A 15 9.18 -7.02 12.87
N GLN A 16 9.11 -6.94 11.55
CA GLN A 16 8.50 -5.82 10.84
C GLN A 16 7.03 -5.66 11.22
N TYR A 17 6.25 -6.75 11.15
CA TYR A 17 4.84 -6.74 11.54
C TYR A 17 4.64 -6.32 13.00
N LEU A 18 5.42 -6.88 13.93
CA LEU A 18 5.35 -6.56 15.34
C LEU A 18 5.69 -5.08 15.59
N PHE A 19 6.72 -4.56 14.91
CA PHE A 19 7.12 -3.17 15.00
C PHE A 19 6.02 -2.23 14.49
N ILE A 20 5.44 -2.53 13.32
CA ILE A 20 4.35 -1.72 12.75
C ILE A 20 3.12 -1.77 13.66
N LYS A 21 2.76 -2.95 14.16
CA LYS A 21 1.64 -3.11 15.09
C LYS A 21 1.88 -2.37 16.41
N TRP A 22 3.11 -2.35 16.91
CA TRP A 22 3.46 -1.54 18.07
C TRP A 22 3.35 -0.05 17.76
N LEU A 23 3.88 0.39 16.62
CA LEU A 23 3.86 1.78 16.20
C LEU A 23 2.42 2.28 15.89
N SER A 24 1.53 1.41 15.44
CA SER A 24 0.12 1.75 15.17
C SER A 24 -0.67 2.21 16.42
N ASN A 25 -0.16 1.96 17.63
CA ASN A 25 -0.74 2.49 18.86
C ASN A 25 -0.37 3.97 19.12
N TYR A 26 0.46 4.56 18.27
CA TYR A 26 0.93 5.94 18.40
C TYR A 26 0.59 6.76 17.15
N PRO A 27 -0.72 7.00 16.86
CA PRO A 27 -1.16 7.68 15.63
C PRO A 27 -0.61 9.11 15.51
N GLU A 28 -0.46 9.84 16.62
CA GLU A 28 0.13 11.18 16.63
C GLU A 28 1.61 11.18 16.19
N PHE A 29 2.36 10.17 16.62
CA PHE A 29 3.76 10.01 16.19
C PHE A 29 3.82 9.73 14.68
N ILE A 30 2.96 8.85 14.18
CA ILE A 30 2.88 8.53 12.74
C ILE A 30 2.47 9.77 11.95
N GLU A 31 1.47 10.51 12.42
CA GLU A 31 1.01 11.75 11.78
C GLU A 31 2.15 12.76 11.65
N THR A 32 2.86 13.01 12.75
CA THR A 32 3.89 14.05 12.82
C THR A 32 5.14 13.69 12.04
N TYR A 33 5.70 12.50 12.26
CA TYR A 33 7.02 12.15 11.74
C TYR A 33 6.97 11.42 10.41
N TYR A 34 5.95 10.58 10.21
CA TYR A 34 5.84 9.85 8.96
C TYR A 34 4.95 10.58 7.95
N SER A 35 3.68 10.85 8.26
CA SER A 35 2.73 11.40 7.28
C SER A 35 3.08 12.83 6.87
N ASN A 36 3.41 13.69 7.84
CA ASN A 36 3.79 15.09 7.59
C ASN A 36 5.31 15.29 7.36
N GLY A 37 6.13 14.27 7.60
CA GLY A 37 7.57 14.29 7.39
C GLY A 37 8.01 13.45 6.20
N ILE A 38 8.37 12.18 6.49
CA ILE A 38 8.99 11.25 5.53
C ILE A 38 8.11 11.05 4.28
N TYR A 39 6.81 10.85 4.46
CA TYR A 39 5.90 10.60 3.34
C TYR A 39 5.76 11.80 2.42
N GLN A 40 5.68 13.02 2.94
CA GLN A 40 5.61 14.21 2.10
C GLN A 40 6.88 14.40 1.25
N PHE A 41 8.05 14.15 1.84
CA PHE A 41 9.31 14.18 1.10
C PHE A 41 9.35 13.12 0.01
N THR A 42 9.02 11.87 0.34
CA THR A 42 9.00 10.75 -0.60
C THR A 42 8.00 10.97 -1.72
N SER A 43 6.76 11.40 -1.41
CA SER A 43 5.73 11.65 -2.41
C SER A 43 6.09 12.79 -3.36
N ARG A 44 6.79 13.83 -2.86
CA ARG A 44 7.29 14.93 -3.69
C ARG A 44 8.35 14.45 -4.68
N ILE A 45 9.30 13.62 -4.22
CA ILE A 45 10.32 13.02 -5.10
C ILE A 45 9.65 12.14 -6.17
N LEU A 46 8.76 11.23 -5.77
CA LEU A 46 8.08 10.35 -6.70
C LEU A 46 7.24 11.12 -7.73
N ARG A 47 6.57 12.19 -7.30
CA ARG A 47 5.82 13.08 -8.19
C ARG A 47 6.75 13.80 -9.17
N TYR A 48 7.90 14.28 -8.71
CA TYR A 48 8.87 14.93 -9.60
C TYR A 48 9.44 13.93 -10.61
N VAL A 49 9.76 12.72 -10.19
CA VAL A 49 10.35 11.68 -11.06
C VAL A 49 9.34 11.14 -12.07
N PHE A 50 8.10 10.91 -11.66
CA PHE A 50 7.08 10.22 -12.47
C PHE A 50 5.97 11.14 -12.98
N GLY A 51 5.82 12.35 -12.43
CA GLY A 51 4.69 13.22 -12.73
C GLY A 51 4.67 13.81 -14.15
N TRP A 52 5.76 13.74 -14.90
CA TRP A 52 5.83 14.14 -16.30
C TRP A 52 5.37 13.07 -17.28
N ILE A 53 5.18 11.82 -16.78
CA ILE A 53 4.75 10.69 -17.60
C ILE A 53 3.23 10.76 -17.79
N PRO A 54 2.70 10.79 -19.04
CA PRO A 54 1.29 11.01 -19.32
C PRO A 54 0.39 9.78 -19.11
N PHE A 55 0.92 8.69 -18.59
CA PHE A 55 0.18 7.46 -18.30
C PHE A 55 0.49 6.93 -16.90
N SER A 56 -0.34 5.99 -16.44
CA SER A 56 -0.19 5.39 -15.11
C SER A 56 1.10 4.56 -15.02
N VAL A 57 2.09 5.10 -14.32
CA VAL A 57 3.34 4.38 -14.03
C VAL A 57 3.09 3.14 -13.16
N GLY A 58 2.08 3.19 -12.28
CA GLY A 58 1.65 2.03 -11.48
C GLY A 58 1.21 0.87 -12.35
N ASP A 59 0.36 1.12 -13.37
CA ASP A 59 -0.11 0.07 -14.27
C ASP A 59 1.02 -0.55 -15.08
N LEU A 60 2.01 0.27 -15.48
CA LEU A 60 3.21 -0.23 -16.14
C LEU A 60 4.00 -1.18 -15.22
N PHE A 61 4.20 -0.80 -13.95
CA PHE A 61 4.87 -1.67 -12.98
C PHE A 61 4.10 -2.95 -12.72
N TYR A 62 2.77 -2.90 -12.57
CA TYR A 62 1.95 -4.10 -12.41
C TYR A 62 2.00 -5.01 -13.62
N THR A 63 1.97 -4.46 -14.82
CA THR A 63 2.07 -5.22 -16.08
C THR A 63 3.43 -5.92 -16.17
N ILE A 64 4.53 -5.20 -15.94
CA ILE A 64 5.88 -5.77 -15.96
C ILE A 64 6.02 -6.85 -14.88
N ALA A 65 5.54 -6.61 -13.66
CA ALA A 65 5.57 -7.58 -12.58
C ALA A 65 4.75 -8.84 -12.93
N GLY A 66 3.57 -8.67 -13.51
CA GLY A 66 2.74 -9.79 -13.96
C GLY A 66 3.44 -10.65 -15.02
N ILE A 67 4.00 -10.03 -16.06
CA ILE A 67 4.78 -10.72 -17.10
C ILE A 67 5.99 -11.44 -16.46
N TYR A 68 6.72 -10.77 -15.56
CA TYR A 68 7.84 -11.36 -14.87
C TYR A 68 7.45 -12.58 -14.03
N ILE A 69 6.36 -12.50 -13.26
CA ILE A 69 5.86 -13.61 -12.44
C ILE A 69 5.47 -14.80 -13.33
N ILE A 70 4.71 -14.57 -14.41
CA ILE A 70 4.30 -15.63 -15.35
C ILE A 70 5.53 -16.30 -15.96
N ARG A 71 6.46 -15.51 -16.49
CA ARG A 71 7.72 -16.02 -17.03
C ARG A 71 8.52 -16.81 -15.98
N TRP A 72 8.62 -16.29 -14.78
CA TRP A 72 9.33 -16.93 -13.68
C TRP A 72 8.70 -18.29 -13.30
N LEU A 73 7.36 -18.37 -13.23
CA LEU A 73 6.62 -19.61 -12.96
C LEU A 73 6.90 -20.66 -14.05
N ILE A 74 6.84 -20.27 -15.32
CA ILE A 74 7.11 -21.18 -16.45
C ILE A 74 8.54 -21.74 -16.39
N ILE A 75 9.53 -20.88 -16.18
CA ILE A 75 10.94 -21.27 -16.15
C ILE A 75 11.24 -22.15 -14.93
N ASN A 76 10.67 -21.80 -13.77
CA ASN A 76 10.95 -22.46 -12.51
C ASN A 76 9.94 -23.58 -12.15
N ARG A 77 9.08 -24.00 -13.08
CA ARG A 77 8.06 -25.04 -12.81
C ARG A 77 8.60 -26.33 -12.20
N LYS A 78 9.83 -26.73 -12.57
CA LYS A 78 10.49 -27.91 -11.99
C LYS A 78 10.93 -27.70 -10.53
N ARG A 79 11.15 -26.47 -10.08
CA ARG A 79 11.51 -26.15 -8.70
C ARG A 79 10.29 -26.32 -7.75
N ILE A 80 9.08 -26.16 -8.26
CA ILE A 80 7.86 -26.31 -7.48
C ILE A 80 7.78 -27.72 -6.87
N THR A 81 8.23 -28.73 -7.60
CA THR A 81 8.18 -30.13 -7.16
C THR A 81 9.51 -30.62 -6.59
N LYS A 82 10.67 -30.11 -7.07
CA LYS A 82 11.98 -30.65 -6.70
C LYS A 82 12.69 -29.86 -5.60
N ASP A 83 12.36 -28.57 -5.44
CA ASP A 83 13.06 -27.66 -4.52
C ASP A 83 12.09 -26.70 -3.82
N THR A 84 10.98 -27.22 -3.36
CA THR A 84 9.89 -26.47 -2.76
C THR A 84 10.34 -25.61 -1.58
N ARG A 85 11.25 -26.13 -0.74
CA ARG A 85 11.77 -25.41 0.43
C ARG A 85 12.47 -24.10 0.06
N ASN A 86 13.38 -24.15 -0.91
CA ASN A 86 14.10 -22.95 -1.34
C ASN A 86 13.17 -22.01 -2.12
N LEU A 87 12.18 -22.54 -2.83
CA LEU A 87 11.15 -21.75 -3.50
C LEU A 87 10.32 -20.96 -2.49
N VAL A 88 9.83 -21.61 -1.43
CA VAL A 88 9.07 -20.93 -0.36
C VAL A 88 9.90 -19.86 0.31
N LEU A 89 11.19 -20.12 0.57
CA LEU A 89 12.09 -19.09 1.12
C LEU A 89 12.29 -17.91 0.16
N ASP A 90 12.37 -18.13 -1.14
CA ASP A 90 12.48 -17.07 -2.13
C ASP A 90 11.19 -16.20 -2.14
N ILE A 91 10.02 -16.83 -2.10
CA ILE A 91 8.72 -16.13 -2.02
C ILE A 91 8.62 -15.33 -0.72
N LEU A 92 8.89 -15.94 0.43
CA LEU A 92 8.84 -15.25 1.72
C LEU A 92 9.80 -14.06 1.78
N THR A 93 11.01 -14.20 1.24
CA THR A 93 11.98 -13.11 1.15
C THR A 93 11.42 -11.96 0.31
N THR A 94 10.82 -12.26 -0.83
CA THR A 94 10.21 -11.26 -1.71
C THR A 94 9.02 -10.58 -1.04
N CYS A 95 8.13 -11.34 -0.40
CA CYS A 95 7.00 -10.80 0.35
C CYS A 95 7.45 -9.89 1.50
N SER A 96 8.49 -10.30 2.24
CA SER A 96 9.07 -9.49 3.32
C SER A 96 9.61 -8.15 2.82
N PHE A 97 10.29 -8.16 1.68
CA PHE A 97 10.80 -6.93 1.07
C PHE A 97 9.65 -6.03 0.58
N ILE A 98 8.64 -6.59 -0.09
CA ILE A 98 7.46 -5.85 -0.55
C ILE A 98 6.70 -5.26 0.65
N TYR A 99 6.53 -6.03 1.72
CA TYR A 99 5.88 -5.57 2.94
C TYR A 99 6.62 -4.37 3.57
N PHE A 100 7.94 -4.45 3.65
CA PHE A 100 8.77 -3.35 4.12
C PHE A 100 8.63 -2.11 3.24
N ALA A 101 8.79 -2.27 1.93
CA ALA A 101 8.72 -1.17 0.98
C ALA A 101 7.32 -0.52 0.98
N PHE A 102 6.26 -1.32 1.02
CA PHE A 102 4.89 -0.82 1.10
C PHE A 102 4.68 0.09 2.33
N HIS A 103 5.09 -0.36 3.53
CA HIS A 103 4.93 0.43 4.74
C HIS A 103 5.85 1.65 4.77
N LEU A 104 7.07 1.52 4.24
CA LEU A 104 8.00 2.64 4.15
C LEU A 104 7.49 3.76 3.24
N PHE A 105 6.91 3.41 2.09
CA PHE A 105 6.50 4.40 1.10
C PHE A 105 5.07 4.90 1.26
N TRP A 106 4.18 4.10 1.84
CA TRP A 106 2.77 4.49 1.92
C TRP A 106 1.98 3.87 3.07
N GLY A 107 2.18 2.60 3.39
CA GLY A 107 1.32 1.81 4.27
C GLY A 107 1.18 2.35 5.69
N MET A 108 2.19 3.08 6.19
CA MET A 108 2.12 3.70 7.52
C MET A 108 1.02 4.77 7.63
N ASN A 109 0.57 5.37 6.51
CA ASN A 109 -0.55 6.33 6.53
C ASN A 109 -1.88 5.72 6.95
N TYR A 110 -2.04 4.39 6.92
CA TYR A 110 -3.23 3.73 7.46
C TYR A 110 -3.40 3.89 8.97
N TYR A 111 -2.31 4.16 9.67
CA TYR A 111 -2.29 4.24 11.14
C TYR A 111 -2.21 5.69 11.67
N ARG A 112 -2.38 6.68 10.78
CA ARG A 112 -2.46 8.09 11.16
C ARG A 112 -3.79 8.41 11.87
N ILE A 113 -3.88 9.60 12.46
CA ILE A 113 -5.13 10.08 13.07
C ILE A 113 -6.26 10.07 12.02
N PRO A 114 -7.41 9.47 12.33
CA PRO A 114 -8.55 9.46 11.42
C PRO A 114 -9.02 10.86 11.03
N LEU A 115 -9.39 11.06 9.77
CA LEU A 115 -9.77 12.37 9.25
C LEU A 115 -10.98 12.99 9.98
N HIS A 116 -11.93 12.17 10.41
CA HIS A 116 -13.08 12.65 11.16
C HIS A 116 -12.70 13.25 12.51
N GLU A 117 -11.69 12.71 13.20
CA GLU A 117 -11.16 13.27 14.45
C GLU A 117 -10.45 14.61 14.19
N THR A 118 -9.61 14.67 13.16
CA THR A 118 -8.89 15.89 12.78
C THR A 118 -9.82 17.02 12.39
N LEU A 119 -10.96 16.70 11.75
CA LEU A 119 -11.96 17.68 11.29
C LEU A 119 -13.11 17.89 12.29
N ASN A 120 -13.07 17.25 13.46
CA ASN A 120 -14.16 17.25 14.46
C ASN A 120 -15.51 16.88 13.83
N LEU A 121 -15.53 15.92 12.92
CA LEU A 121 -16.74 15.43 12.28
C LEU A 121 -17.29 14.23 13.05
N ASN A 122 -18.61 14.16 13.14
CA ASN A 122 -19.27 12.98 13.67
C ASN A 122 -19.04 11.80 12.69
N ASN A 123 -18.57 10.66 13.20
CA ASN A 123 -18.38 9.45 12.44
C ASN A 123 -19.55 8.45 12.57
N THR A 124 -20.56 8.81 13.38
CA THR A 124 -21.79 8.02 13.51
C THR A 124 -22.88 8.62 12.63
N TYR A 125 -23.41 7.84 11.73
CA TYR A 125 -24.50 8.22 10.84
C TYR A 125 -25.48 7.07 10.67
N SER A 126 -26.74 7.39 10.51
CA SER A 126 -27.79 6.42 10.20
C SER A 126 -27.84 6.14 8.69
N THR A 127 -28.42 4.99 8.32
CA THR A 127 -28.66 4.65 6.91
C THR A 127 -29.54 5.70 6.22
N ILE A 128 -30.49 6.29 6.94
CA ILE A 128 -31.39 7.32 6.42
C ILE A 128 -30.64 8.60 6.09
N GLU A 129 -29.71 9.04 6.95
CA GLU A 129 -28.86 10.22 6.70
C GLU A 129 -27.95 10.01 5.50
N LEU A 130 -27.35 8.80 5.39
CA LEU A 130 -26.50 8.45 4.25
C LEU A 130 -27.31 8.48 2.94
N GLN A 131 -28.53 7.93 2.94
CA GLN A 131 -29.42 7.94 1.79
C GLN A 131 -29.79 9.36 1.38
N ALA A 132 -30.15 10.22 2.34
CA ALA A 132 -30.49 11.62 2.08
C ALA A 132 -29.31 12.41 1.46
N VAL A 133 -28.08 12.16 1.91
CA VAL A 133 -26.87 12.75 1.30
C VAL A 133 -26.64 12.23 -0.11
N ALA A 134 -26.81 10.92 -0.33
CA ALA A 134 -26.65 10.32 -1.66
C ALA A 134 -27.67 10.90 -2.67
N GLU A 135 -28.94 11.05 -2.28
CA GLU A 135 -29.98 11.66 -3.10
C GLU A 135 -29.64 13.12 -3.47
N LYS A 136 -29.18 13.93 -2.49
CA LYS A 136 -28.74 15.31 -2.75
C LYS A 136 -27.57 15.36 -3.74
N LEU A 137 -26.60 14.45 -3.63
CA LEU A 137 -25.46 14.39 -4.55
C LEU A 137 -25.89 14.00 -5.95
N ILE A 138 -26.84 13.06 -6.09
CA ILE A 138 -27.39 12.65 -7.40
C ILE A 138 -28.09 13.83 -8.07
N VAL A 139 -28.96 14.53 -7.34
CA VAL A 139 -29.67 15.73 -7.87
C VAL A 139 -28.67 16.79 -8.31
N LYS A 140 -27.65 17.06 -7.50
CA LYS A 140 -26.63 18.05 -7.82
C LYS A 140 -25.79 17.64 -9.03
N ALA A 141 -25.40 16.37 -9.12
CA ALA A 141 -24.65 15.84 -10.26
C ALA A 141 -25.45 15.93 -11.56
N ASN A 142 -26.74 15.57 -11.52
CA ASN A 142 -27.62 15.67 -12.68
C ASN A 142 -27.84 17.13 -13.13
N ALA A 143 -27.96 18.06 -12.19
CA ALA A 143 -28.10 19.49 -12.51
C ALA A 143 -26.82 20.02 -13.23
N ILE A 144 -25.63 19.61 -12.78
CA ILE A 144 -24.37 20.00 -13.42
C ILE A 144 -24.26 19.36 -14.81
N HIS A 145 -24.65 18.10 -14.97
CA HIS A 145 -24.58 17.39 -16.26
C HIS A 145 -25.47 18.05 -17.32
N LEU A 146 -26.59 18.65 -16.92
CA LEU A 146 -27.49 19.38 -17.87
C LEU A 146 -26.93 20.76 -18.29
N THR A 147 -25.86 21.23 -17.66
CA THR A 147 -25.24 22.53 -17.96
C THR A 147 -23.95 22.43 -18.79
N ILE A 148 -23.50 21.19 -19.06
CA ILE A 148 -22.33 20.88 -19.90
C ILE A 148 -22.80 20.43 -21.29
#